data_64293e88b7414bc93e95c157bac237b9
#
_entry.id   64293e88b7414bc93e95c157bac237b9
#
_cell.length_a   1.000
_cell.length_b   1.000
_cell.length_c   1.000
_cell.angle_alpha   90.00
_cell.angle_beta   90.00
_cell.angle_gamma   90.00
#
_symmetry.space_group_name_H-M   'P 1'
#
loop_
_entity.id
_entity.type
_entity.pdbx_description
1 polymer ?
#
loop_
_entity_poly.entity_id
_entity_poly.type
_entity_poly.pdbx_seq_one_letter_code
_entity_poly.pdbx_strand_id
1 'polypeptide(L)'
;ASDIQDMMEFAKTQFGGVDILVNNAGIQHVASIENFPVEKWDAIIAINLTSAFHTSRLAIPYMQQKNWGRIINVASVHGLVASAQKSAYVAAKHGIVGLTKVTALENATTGVTCNAICPGWVLTPLVQKQVDAKAADLKISNEEATKLLLGEKEPSMQFTTPEELGALAVFMCSKAADNVRGVAWNMDGGWVAQ
;
A
#
# COMPACT_ATOMS: atom_id res chain seq x y z
N ALA A 1 -13.08 13.04 4.53
CA ALA A 1 -13.72 12.96 3.19
C ALA A 1 -13.69 14.31 2.51
N SER A 2 -14.00 15.42 3.20
CA SER A 2 -13.98 16.79 2.64
C SER A 2 -12.61 17.14 2.06
N ASP A 3 -11.54 17.00 2.84
CA ASP A 3 -10.18 17.34 2.42
C ASP A 3 -9.73 16.57 1.15
N ILE A 4 -10.16 15.31 1.02
CA ILE A 4 -9.90 14.53 -0.20
C ILE A 4 -10.69 15.10 -1.38
N GLN A 5 -11.93 15.50 -1.17
CA GLN A 5 -12.73 16.12 -2.20
C GLN A 5 -12.11 17.45 -2.66
N ASP A 6 -11.68 18.28 -1.73
CA ASP A 6 -11.02 19.56 -2.01
C ASP A 6 -9.70 19.36 -2.78
N MET A 7 -8.90 18.38 -2.38
CA MET A 7 -7.67 18.01 -3.08
C MET A 7 -7.94 17.55 -4.52
N MET A 8 -8.94 16.70 -4.73
CA MET A 8 -9.27 16.18 -6.06
C MET A 8 -9.89 17.27 -6.96
N GLU A 9 -10.72 18.17 -6.41
CA GLU A 9 -11.24 19.31 -7.15
C GLU A 9 -10.14 20.33 -7.50
N PHE A 10 -9.17 20.54 -6.59
CA PHE A 10 -7.98 21.33 -6.90
C PHE A 10 -7.20 20.72 -8.07
N ALA A 11 -6.93 19.42 -8.05
CA ALA A 11 -6.23 18.74 -9.14
C ALA A 11 -6.99 18.87 -10.48
N LYS A 12 -8.32 18.73 -10.44
CA LYS A 12 -9.17 18.89 -11.61
C LYS A 12 -9.09 20.33 -12.15
N THR A 13 -9.14 21.32 -11.27
CA THR A 13 -9.12 22.74 -11.66
C THR A 13 -7.75 23.15 -12.23
N GLN A 14 -6.65 22.68 -11.64
CA GLN A 14 -5.30 23.08 -12.04
C GLN A 14 -4.76 22.27 -13.23
N PHE A 15 -5.10 20.98 -13.33
CA PHE A 15 -4.49 20.05 -14.29
C PHE A 15 -5.49 19.33 -15.18
N GLY A 16 -6.79 19.61 -15.05
CA GLY A 16 -7.85 18.98 -15.82
C GLY A 16 -8.34 17.65 -15.24
N GLY A 17 -7.61 17.05 -14.31
CA GLY A 17 -7.97 15.80 -13.65
C GLY A 17 -6.75 15.01 -13.15
N VAL A 18 -6.98 13.76 -12.76
CA VAL A 18 -5.93 12.85 -12.25
C VAL A 18 -5.85 11.64 -13.18
N ASP A 19 -4.73 11.51 -13.89
CA ASP A 19 -4.46 10.39 -14.81
C ASP A 19 -3.87 9.17 -14.08
N ILE A 20 -3.02 9.42 -13.09
CA ILE A 20 -2.38 8.40 -12.28
C ILE A 20 -2.66 8.71 -10.82
N LEU A 21 -3.28 7.77 -10.12
CA LEU A 21 -3.57 7.85 -8.70
C LEU A 21 -2.76 6.81 -7.94
N VAL A 22 -1.91 7.26 -7.01
CA VAL A 22 -1.16 6.39 -6.10
C VAL A 22 -1.70 6.55 -4.68
N ASN A 23 -2.42 5.57 -4.18
CA ASN A 23 -2.90 5.51 -2.81
C ASN A 23 -1.81 4.91 -1.92
N ASN A 24 -0.94 5.78 -1.40
CA ASN A 24 0.24 5.39 -0.62
C ASN A 24 0.10 5.74 0.88
N ALA A 25 -0.78 6.66 1.25
CA ALA A 25 -0.94 7.08 2.64
C ALA A 25 -1.24 5.89 3.55
N GLY A 26 -0.53 5.82 4.67
CA GLY A 26 -0.74 4.72 5.61
C GLY A 26 -0.11 4.98 6.97
N ILE A 27 -0.79 4.50 8.00
CA ILE A 27 -0.33 4.52 9.39
C ILE A 27 -0.48 3.13 10.00
N GLN A 28 0.22 2.90 11.11
CA GLN A 28 0.17 1.65 11.85
C GLN A 28 0.17 1.90 13.35
N HIS A 29 -0.47 0.99 14.09
CA HIS A 29 -0.38 0.84 15.53
C HIS A 29 -0.30 -0.66 15.86
N VAL A 30 0.41 -1.01 16.92
CA VAL A 30 0.65 -2.39 17.34
C VAL A 30 0.10 -2.59 18.75
N ALA A 31 -0.89 -3.46 18.89
CA ALA A 31 -1.49 -3.88 20.16
C ALA A 31 -2.23 -5.20 19.95
N SER A 32 -2.40 -5.99 21.03
CA SER A 32 -3.31 -7.14 21.00
C SER A 32 -4.76 -6.67 20.78
N ILE A 33 -5.61 -7.52 20.22
CA ILE A 33 -6.94 -7.11 19.77
C ILE A 33 -7.81 -6.57 20.93
N GLU A 34 -7.71 -7.17 22.11
CA GLU A 34 -8.45 -6.78 23.31
C GLU A 34 -7.95 -5.45 23.93
N ASN A 35 -6.70 -5.06 23.62
CA ASN A 35 -6.08 -3.83 24.10
C ASN A 35 -5.91 -2.78 22.98
N PHE A 36 -6.46 -3.05 21.78
CA PHE A 36 -6.31 -2.15 20.64
C PHE A 36 -7.16 -0.89 20.84
N PRO A 37 -6.56 0.33 20.89
CA PRO A 37 -7.33 1.55 21.09
C PRO A 37 -8.30 1.79 19.93
N VAL A 38 -9.59 2.02 20.22
CA VAL A 38 -10.62 2.18 19.19
C VAL A 38 -10.32 3.35 18.25
N GLU A 39 -9.83 4.46 18.79
CA GLU A 39 -9.46 5.64 17.99
C GLU A 39 -8.28 5.37 17.03
N LYS A 40 -7.39 4.44 17.38
CA LYS A 40 -6.31 3.99 16.47
C LYS A 40 -6.83 3.06 15.39
N TRP A 41 -7.78 2.19 15.74
CA TRP A 41 -8.48 1.37 14.76
C TRP A 41 -9.18 2.26 13.72
N ASP A 42 -10.01 3.19 14.17
CA ASP A 42 -10.77 4.08 13.29
C ASP A 42 -9.84 4.91 12.39
N ALA A 43 -8.77 5.47 12.93
CA ALA A 43 -7.79 6.22 12.16
C ALA A 43 -7.09 5.36 11.10
N ILE A 44 -6.70 4.11 11.43
CA ILE A 44 -6.05 3.21 10.49
C ILE A 44 -7.01 2.83 9.35
N ILE A 45 -8.25 2.48 9.65
CA ILE A 45 -9.26 2.17 8.62
C ILE A 45 -9.53 3.40 7.74
N ALA A 46 -9.68 4.57 8.34
CA ALA A 46 -9.92 5.82 7.61
C ALA A 46 -8.77 6.15 6.64
N ILE A 47 -7.51 6.05 7.09
CA ILE A 47 -6.35 6.45 6.31
C ILE A 47 -5.91 5.35 5.34
N ASN A 48 -5.84 4.09 5.78
CA ASN A 48 -5.26 3.02 4.96
C ASN A 48 -6.26 2.38 3.97
N LEU A 49 -7.57 2.56 4.17
CA LEU A 49 -8.60 1.95 3.33
C LEU A 49 -9.62 2.97 2.81
N THR A 50 -10.31 3.69 3.70
CA THR A 50 -11.41 4.57 3.31
C THR A 50 -10.94 5.72 2.41
N SER A 51 -9.72 6.24 2.64
CA SER A 51 -9.13 7.27 1.80
C SER A 51 -8.97 6.80 0.34
N ALA A 52 -8.49 5.56 0.13
CA ALA A 52 -8.30 4.98 -1.20
C ALA A 52 -9.64 4.79 -1.93
N PHE A 53 -10.71 4.47 -1.22
CA PHE A 53 -12.06 4.47 -1.78
C PHE A 53 -12.46 5.87 -2.25
N HIS A 54 -12.29 6.89 -1.41
CA HIS A 54 -12.69 8.26 -1.77
C HIS A 54 -11.90 8.83 -2.94
N THR A 55 -10.57 8.65 -2.96
CA THR A 55 -9.73 9.12 -4.06
C THR A 55 -10.06 8.42 -5.38
N SER A 56 -10.22 7.08 -5.34
CA SER A 56 -10.57 6.28 -6.52
C SER A 56 -11.94 6.68 -7.09
N ARG A 57 -12.97 6.80 -6.22
CA ARG A 57 -14.31 7.23 -6.60
C ARG A 57 -14.33 8.59 -7.33
N LEU A 58 -13.44 9.50 -6.94
CA LEU A 58 -13.37 10.84 -7.52
C LEU A 58 -12.48 10.89 -8.79
N ALA A 59 -11.50 10.00 -8.94
CA ALA A 59 -10.63 9.94 -10.11
C ALA A 59 -11.25 9.18 -11.30
N ILE A 60 -11.94 8.08 -11.03
CA ILE A 60 -12.45 7.15 -12.06
C ILE A 60 -13.32 7.83 -13.14
N PRO A 61 -14.28 8.73 -12.84
CA PRO A 61 -15.09 9.34 -13.89
C PRO A 61 -14.26 10.09 -14.93
N TYR A 62 -13.24 10.82 -14.52
CA TYR A 62 -12.31 11.50 -15.42
C TYR A 62 -11.48 10.51 -16.25
N MET A 63 -10.93 9.48 -15.60
CA MET A 63 -10.15 8.45 -16.27
C MET A 63 -10.97 7.68 -17.30
N GLN A 64 -12.24 7.38 -17.00
CA GLN A 64 -13.17 6.72 -17.93
C GLN A 64 -13.51 7.63 -19.13
N GLN A 65 -13.79 8.92 -18.91
CA GLN A 65 -14.03 9.87 -19.97
C GLN A 65 -12.84 9.97 -20.93
N LYS A 66 -11.62 9.94 -20.40
CA LYS A 66 -10.37 9.95 -21.17
C LYS A 66 -10.04 8.59 -21.80
N ASN A 67 -10.73 7.54 -21.38
CA ASN A 67 -10.45 6.14 -21.66
C ASN A 67 -8.98 5.75 -21.35
N TRP A 68 -8.42 6.34 -20.31
CA TRP A 68 -7.09 6.01 -19.80
C TRP A 68 -6.96 6.44 -18.33
N GLY A 69 -6.43 5.56 -17.51
CA GLY A 69 -6.13 5.86 -16.11
C GLY A 69 -5.38 4.72 -15.43
N ARG A 70 -4.65 5.06 -14.39
CA ARG A 70 -3.89 4.11 -13.58
C ARG A 70 -4.14 4.37 -12.10
N ILE A 71 -4.62 3.34 -11.41
CA ILE A 71 -4.79 3.37 -9.96
C ILE A 71 -3.84 2.34 -9.36
N ILE A 72 -2.96 2.80 -8.49
CA ILE A 72 -1.97 1.97 -7.78
C ILE A 72 -2.24 2.10 -6.29
N ASN A 73 -2.60 1.00 -5.66
CA ASN A 73 -2.83 0.93 -4.23
C ASN A 73 -1.60 0.33 -3.54
N VAL A 74 -0.92 1.09 -2.69
CA VAL A 74 0.17 0.57 -1.87
C VAL A 74 -0.43 -0.19 -0.69
N ALA A 75 -0.56 -1.50 -0.86
CA ALA A 75 -1.04 -2.41 0.17
C ALA A 75 0.10 -2.79 1.15
N SER A 76 0.39 -4.05 1.28
CA SER A 76 1.45 -4.67 2.08
C SER A 76 1.37 -6.18 1.89
N VAL A 77 2.39 -6.95 2.25
CA VAL A 77 2.25 -8.39 2.54
C VAL A 77 1.11 -8.67 3.51
N HIS A 78 0.83 -7.74 4.44
CA HIS A 78 -0.30 -7.82 5.36
C HIS A 78 -1.68 -7.61 4.68
N GLY A 79 -1.73 -7.45 3.38
CA GLY A 79 -2.94 -7.60 2.56
C GLY A 79 -3.14 -9.03 2.05
N LEU A 80 -2.16 -9.93 2.28
CA LEU A 80 -2.15 -11.33 1.83
C LEU A 80 -2.02 -12.31 3.00
N VAL A 81 -1.25 -11.94 4.01
CA VAL A 81 -1.02 -12.73 5.25
C VAL A 81 -1.19 -11.84 6.47
N ALA A 82 -1.21 -12.45 7.67
CA ALA A 82 -1.37 -11.72 8.91
C ALA A 82 -0.12 -11.77 9.79
N SER A 83 -0.05 -10.84 10.74
CA SER A 83 0.83 -10.89 11.90
C SER A 83 0.06 -10.52 13.15
N ALA A 84 0.40 -11.13 14.27
CA ALA A 84 -0.19 -10.79 15.57
C ALA A 84 -0.03 -9.30 15.89
N GLN A 85 -0.95 -8.75 16.68
CA GLN A 85 -0.95 -7.37 17.17
C GLN A 85 -1.14 -6.29 16.10
N LYS A 86 -1.52 -6.62 14.87
CA LYS A 86 -1.71 -5.70 13.75
C LYS A 86 -3.14 -5.75 13.19
N SER A 87 -4.15 -5.94 14.05
CA SER A 87 -5.54 -6.19 13.64
C SER A 87 -6.09 -5.16 12.64
N ALA A 88 -6.05 -3.87 12.99
CA ALA A 88 -6.55 -2.80 12.11
C ALA A 88 -5.75 -2.69 10.80
N TYR A 89 -4.43 -2.80 10.89
CA TYR A 89 -3.56 -2.70 9.71
C TYR A 89 -3.80 -3.86 8.74
N VAL A 90 -3.83 -5.09 9.24
CA VAL A 90 -4.12 -6.29 8.45
C VAL A 90 -5.51 -6.20 7.81
N ALA A 91 -6.54 -5.82 8.57
CA ALA A 91 -7.89 -5.64 8.06
C ALA A 91 -7.93 -4.59 6.93
N ALA A 92 -7.31 -3.42 7.13
CA ALA A 92 -7.25 -2.36 6.13
C ALA A 92 -6.50 -2.80 4.86
N LYS A 93 -5.37 -3.50 5.02
CA LYS A 93 -4.54 -3.93 3.88
C LYS A 93 -5.16 -5.11 3.11
N HIS A 94 -5.90 -6.00 3.74
CA HIS A 94 -6.77 -6.97 3.05
C HIS A 94 -7.93 -6.26 2.33
N GLY A 95 -8.54 -5.28 2.98
CA GLY A 95 -9.61 -4.47 2.40
C GLY A 95 -9.18 -3.74 1.14
N ILE A 96 -7.99 -3.15 1.11
CA ILE A 96 -7.49 -2.41 -0.08
C ILE A 96 -7.17 -3.37 -1.25
N VAL A 97 -6.72 -4.60 -0.98
CA VAL A 97 -6.57 -5.64 -2.01
C VAL A 97 -7.94 -6.03 -2.58
N GLY A 98 -8.95 -6.16 -1.72
CA GLY A 98 -10.33 -6.39 -2.16
C GLY A 98 -10.87 -5.24 -3.01
N LEU A 99 -10.69 -4.00 -2.56
CA LEU A 99 -11.07 -2.79 -3.29
C LEU A 99 -10.38 -2.71 -4.66
N THR A 100 -9.09 -3.07 -4.74
CA THR A 100 -8.33 -3.13 -5.99
C THR A 100 -8.99 -4.06 -7.02
N LYS A 101 -9.39 -5.26 -6.59
CA LYS A 101 -10.03 -6.26 -7.45
C LYS A 101 -11.38 -5.78 -7.98
N VAL A 102 -12.23 -5.24 -7.11
CA VAL A 102 -13.55 -4.70 -7.51
C VAL A 102 -13.37 -3.55 -8.49
N THR A 103 -12.51 -2.59 -8.18
CA THR A 103 -12.23 -1.44 -9.06
C THR A 103 -11.72 -1.88 -10.44
N ALA A 104 -10.86 -2.90 -10.49
CA ALA A 104 -10.37 -3.45 -11.75
C ALA A 104 -11.47 -4.13 -12.56
N LEU A 105 -12.35 -4.91 -11.93
CA LEU A 105 -13.48 -5.57 -12.59
C LEU A 105 -14.50 -4.58 -13.15
N GLU A 106 -14.85 -3.55 -12.40
CA GLU A 106 -15.79 -2.51 -12.82
C GLU A 106 -15.26 -1.68 -14.00
N ASN A 107 -13.94 -1.66 -14.20
CA ASN A 107 -13.28 -0.95 -15.30
C ASN A 107 -12.67 -1.88 -16.35
N ALA A 108 -13.02 -3.16 -16.37
CA ALA A 108 -12.38 -4.16 -17.22
C ALA A 108 -12.50 -3.87 -18.73
N THR A 109 -13.55 -3.17 -19.16
CA THR A 109 -13.80 -2.81 -20.56
C THR A 109 -13.35 -1.39 -20.92
N THR A 110 -12.67 -0.71 -20.01
CA THR A 110 -12.15 0.66 -20.22
C THR A 110 -10.61 0.68 -20.24
N GLY A 111 -10.03 1.82 -20.60
CA GLY A 111 -8.59 2.04 -20.51
C GLY A 111 -8.05 2.27 -19.06
N VAL A 112 -8.89 2.09 -18.03
CA VAL A 112 -8.51 2.28 -16.63
C VAL A 112 -8.07 0.96 -16.02
N THR A 113 -6.90 0.92 -15.37
CA THR A 113 -6.43 -0.23 -14.60
C THR A 113 -6.29 0.11 -13.12
N CYS A 114 -6.55 -0.87 -12.27
CA CYS A 114 -6.34 -0.77 -10.83
C CYS A 114 -5.55 -1.99 -10.36
N ASN A 115 -4.42 -1.75 -9.66
CA ASN A 115 -3.54 -2.80 -9.16
C ASN A 115 -3.01 -2.44 -7.78
N ALA A 116 -2.58 -3.44 -7.01
CA ALA A 116 -1.95 -3.26 -5.73
C ALA A 116 -0.48 -3.71 -5.75
N ILE A 117 0.36 -2.98 -5.03
CA ILE A 117 1.71 -3.39 -4.68
C ILE A 117 1.69 -3.83 -3.22
N CYS A 118 2.26 -4.99 -2.93
CA CYS A 118 2.29 -5.61 -1.61
C CYS A 118 3.75 -5.74 -1.13
N PRO A 119 4.35 -4.66 -0.59
CA PRO A 119 5.72 -4.71 -0.10
C PRO A 119 5.84 -5.55 1.18
N GLY A 120 7.00 -6.19 1.36
CA GLY A 120 7.50 -6.66 2.65
C GLY A 120 8.12 -5.52 3.46
N TRP A 121 9.31 -5.73 3.99
CA TRP A 121 10.08 -4.72 4.68
C TRP A 121 10.71 -3.73 3.67
N VAL A 122 10.30 -2.47 3.76
CA VAL A 122 10.86 -1.38 2.94
C VAL A 122 11.74 -0.52 3.80
N LEU A 123 13.00 -0.31 3.41
CA LEU A 123 13.94 0.53 4.15
C LEU A 123 13.51 2.01 4.09
N THR A 124 12.72 2.39 5.05
CA THR A 124 12.25 3.76 5.27
C THR A 124 12.78 4.29 6.59
N PRO A 125 12.73 5.61 6.84
CA PRO A 125 13.08 6.16 8.14
C PRO A 125 12.30 5.54 9.31
N LEU A 126 11.08 5.08 9.07
CA LEU A 126 10.27 4.38 10.07
C LEU A 126 10.83 3.00 10.39
N VAL A 127 11.25 2.25 9.37
CA VAL A 127 11.84 0.91 9.55
C VAL A 127 13.25 1.03 10.14
N GLN A 128 14.04 2.03 9.75
CA GLN A 128 15.33 2.29 10.37
C GLN A 128 15.20 2.51 11.88
N LYS A 129 14.20 3.29 12.34
CA LYS A 129 13.94 3.44 13.77
C LYS A 129 13.61 2.13 14.48
N GLN A 130 12.96 1.18 13.79
CA GLN A 130 12.67 -0.15 14.36
C GLN A 130 13.96 -0.98 14.49
N VAL A 131 14.86 -0.89 13.51
CA VAL A 131 16.20 -1.50 13.57
C VAL A 131 16.99 -0.92 14.74
N ASP A 132 17.05 0.41 14.86
CA ASP A 132 17.76 1.11 15.93
C ASP A 132 17.22 0.72 17.32
N ALA A 133 15.90 0.68 17.48
CA ALA A 133 15.26 0.29 18.72
C ALA A 133 15.57 -1.17 19.08
N LYS A 134 15.51 -2.10 18.10
CA LYS A 134 15.84 -3.52 18.30
C LYS A 134 17.33 -3.70 18.67
N ALA A 135 18.21 -2.95 18.01
CA ALA A 135 19.64 -2.97 18.31
C ALA A 135 19.92 -2.51 19.75
N ALA A 136 19.27 -1.42 20.17
CA ALA A 136 19.43 -0.88 21.54
C ALA A 136 18.89 -1.83 22.60
N ASP A 137 17.70 -2.41 22.38
CA ASP A 137 17.03 -3.34 23.30
C ASP A 137 17.86 -4.62 23.51
N LEU A 138 18.38 -5.19 22.42
CA LEU A 138 19.17 -6.42 22.46
C LEU A 138 20.67 -6.16 22.70
N LYS A 139 21.12 -4.92 22.72
CA LYS A 139 22.55 -4.51 22.85
C LYS A 139 23.43 -5.14 21.78
N ILE A 140 22.98 -5.14 20.54
CA ILE A 140 23.66 -5.66 19.36
C ILE A 140 23.88 -4.54 18.32
N SER A 141 24.62 -4.81 17.26
CA SER A 141 24.80 -3.87 16.15
C SER A 141 23.52 -3.73 15.33
N ASN A 142 23.40 -2.60 14.60
CA ASN A 142 22.30 -2.40 13.63
C ASN A 142 22.30 -3.47 12.54
N GLU A 143 23.48 -3.97 12.13
CA GLU A 143 23.59 -5.05 11.17
C GLU A 143 22.98 -6.36 11.68
N GLU A 144 23.28 -6.71 12.93
CA GLU A 144 22.70 -7.91 13.57
C GLU A 144 21.19 -7.74 13.79
N ALA A 145 20.75 -6.56 14.23
CA ALA A 145 19.32 -6.24 14.38
C ALA A 145 18.58 -6.34 13.06
N THR A 146 19.18 -5.86 11.96
CA THR A 146 18.64 -5.98 10.59
C THR A 146 18.50 -7.45 10.18
N LYS A 147 19.56 -8.25 10.38
CA LYS A 147 19.52 -9.70 10.07
C LYS A 147 18.43 -10.42 10.86
N LEU A 148 18.25 -10.07 12.14
CA LEU A 148 17.18 -10.65 12.95
C LEU A 148 15.80 -10.22 12.45
N LEU A 149 15.61 -8.94 12.10
CA LEU A 149 14.34 -8.42 11.62
C LEU A 149 13.92 -9.07 10.30
N LEU A 150 14.84 -9.14 9.34
CA LEU A 150 14.61 -9.75 8.04
C LEU A 150 14.44 -11.26 8.14
N GLY A 151 15.32 -11.94 8.90
CA GLY A 151 15.31 -13.38 9.06
C GLY A 151 14.02 -13.96 9.67
N GLU A 152 13.23 -13.12 10.34
CA GLU A 152 11.91 -13.52 10.85
C GLU A 152 10.91 -13.79 9.72
N LYS A 153 11.04 -13.11 8.57
CA LYS A 153 9.96 -13.05 7.57
C LYS A 153 10.42 -13.00 6.11
N GLU A 154 11.60 -12.47 5.80
CA GLU A 154 12.09 -12.28 4.43
C GLU A 154 13.25 -13.20 4.09
N PRO A 155 13.01 -14.31 3.37
CA PRO A 155 14.06 -15.27 2.96
C PRO A 155 15.20 -14.65 2.17
N SER A 156 14.95 -13.57 1.42
CA SER A 156 16.00 -12.86 0.67
C SER A 156 17.03 -12.17 1.55
N MET A 157 16.73 -11.96 2.84
CA MET A 157 17.55 -11.19 3.79
C MET A 157 17.91 -9.78 3.31
N GLN A 158 17.05 -9.17 2.48
CA GLN A 158 17.24 -7.85 1.90
C GLN A 158 15.97 -7.00 2.03
N PHE A 159 16.11 -5.74 2.41
CA PHE A 159 15.02 -4.79 2.32
C PHE A 159 14.66 -4.47 0.87
N THR A 160 13.38 -4.36 0.58
CA THR A 160 12.93 -3.67 -0.64
C THR A 160 13.25 -2.18 -0.52
N THR A 161 13.67 -1.56 -1.60
CA THR A 161 13.93 -0.13 -1.65
C THR A 161 12.73 0.67 -2.18
N PRO A 162 12.57 1.95 -1.80
CA PRO A 162 11.56 2.82 -2.39
C PRO A 162 11.69 2.94 -3.92
N GLU A 163 12.92 2.90 -4.45
CA GLU A 163 13.22 2.97 -5.88
C GLU A 163 12.69 1.74 -6.63
N GLU A 164 12.83 0.54 -6.06
CA GLU A 164 12.27 -0.69 -6.63
C GLU A 164 10.74 -0.65 -6.68
N LEU A 165 10.11 -0.17 -5.61
CA LEU A 165 8.65 0.04 -5.60
C LEU A 165 8.21 1.08 -6.64
N GLY A 166 8.97 2.17 -6.77
CA GLY A 166 8.75 3.19 -7.78
C GLY A 166 8.86 2.64 -9.20
N ALA A 167 9.87 1.81 -9.47
CA ALA A 167 10.06 1.16 -10.78
C ALA A 167 8.88 0.23 -11.12
N LEU A 168 8.37 -0.53 -10.15
CA LEU A 168 7.18 -1.37 -10.34
C LEU A 168 5.94 -0.51 -10.61
N ALA A 169 5.76 0.59 -9.89
CA ALA A 169 4.65 1.52 -10.12
C ALA A 169 4.72 2.13 -11.53
N VAL A 170 5.90 2.52 -12.00
CA VAL A 170 6.12 3.01 -13.38
C VAL A 170 5.79 1.94 -14.40
N PHE A 171 6.20 0.68 -14.19
CA PHE A 171 5.82 -0.43 -15.06
C PHE A 171 4.28 -0.58 -15.11
N MET A 172 3.59 -0.54 -13.97
CA MET A 172 2.12 -0.63 -13.92
C MET A 172 1.42 0.52 -14.67
N CYS A 173 2.07 1.66 -14.85
CA CYS A 173 1.58 2.77 -15.65
C CYS A 173 1.89 2.63 -17.15
N SER A 174 2.77 1.74 -17.54
CA SER A 174 3.21 1.57 -18.93
C SER A 174 2.16 0.86 -19.80
N LYS A 175 2.31 1.00 -21.11
CA LYS A 175 1.48 0.26 -22.09
C LYS A 175 1.64 -1.26 -21.97
N ALA A 176 2.80 -1.74 -21.55
CA ALA A 176 3.04 -3.18 -21.34
C ALA A 176 2.16 -3.77 -20.24
N ALA A 177 1.63 -2.93 -19.33
CA ALA A 177 0.76 -3.33 -18.23
C ALA A 177 -0.75 -3.10 -18.51
N ASP A 178 -1.16 -2.77 -19.72
CA ASP A 178 -2.58 -2.47 -20.04
C ASP A 178 -3.54 -3.62 -19.69
N ASN A 179 -3.06 -4.85 -19.71
CA ASN A 179 -3.86 -6.03 -19.33
C ASN A 179 -3.51 -6.58 -17.93
N VAL A 180 -2.72 -5.86 -17.15
CA VAL A 180 -2.48 -6.16 -15.74
C VAL A 180 -3.58 -5.48 -14.92
N ARG A 181 -4.55 -6.27 -14.44
CA ARG A 181 -5.76 -5.75 -13.80
C ARG A 181 -6.12 -6.53 -12.55
N GLY A 182 -6.27 -5.85 -11.44
CA GLY A 182 -6.70 -6.42 -10.16
C GLY A 182 -5.67 -7.29 -9.46
N VAL A 183 -4.39 -7.21 -9.86
CA VAL A 183 -3.33 -7.98 -9.22
C VAL A 183 -2.94 -7.36 -7.86
N ALA A 184 -2.49 -8.23 -6.96
CA ALA A 184 -1.79 -7.84 -5.74
C ALA A 184 -0.34 -8.36 -5.88
N TRP A 185 0.56 -7.50 -6.33
CA TRP A 185 1.93 -7.88 -6.67
C TRP A 185 2.86 -7.75 -5.47
N ASN A 186 3.44 -8.87 -5.05
CA ASN A 186 4.42 -8.89 -3.97
C ASN A 186 5.75 -8.31 -4.41
N MET A 187 6.39 -7.59 -3.50
CA MET A 187 7.80 -7.24 -3.52
C MET A 187 8.27 -7.37 -2.07
N ASP A 188 8.53 -8.60 -1.64
CA ASP A 188 8.53 -9.00 -0.23
C ASP A 188 9.67 -9.97 0.14
N GLY A 189 10.68 -10.10 -0.72
CA GLY A 189 11.81 -10.98 -0.48
C GLY A 189 11.46 -12.45 -0.28
N GLY A 190 10.27 -12.87 -0.73
CA GLY A 190 9.78 -14.25 -0.59
C GLY A 190 8.96 -14.51 0.67
N TRP A 191 8.57 -13.48 1.40
CA TRP A 191 7.77 -13.60 2.64
C TRP A 191 6.51 -14.47 2.46
N VAL A 192 5.74 -14.26 1.39
CA VAL A 192 4.49 -15.01 1.16
C VAL A 192 4.65 -16.23 0.25
N ALA A 193 5.88 -16.59 -0.12
CA ALA A 193 6.17 -17.76 -0.96
C ALA A 193 6.38 -19.05 -0.16
N GLN A 194 6.31 -19.00 1.16
CA GLN A 194 6.55 -20.11 2.08
C GLN A 194 5.29 -20.50 2.88
#